data_94d7101a9e59ac5bb02f9d069a86f2f3
#
_entry.id   94d7101a9e59ac5bb02f9d069a86f2f3
#
_cell.length_a   1.000
_cell.length_b   1.000
_cell.length_c   1.000
_cell.angle_alpha   90.00
_cell.angle_beta   90.00
_cell.angle_gamma   90.00
#
_symmetry.space_group_name_H-M   'P 1'
#
loop_
_entity.id
_entity.type
_entity.pdbx_description
1 polymer ?
#
loop_
_entity_poly.entity_id
_entity_poly.type
_entity_poly.pdbx_seq_one_letter_code
_entity_poly.pdbx_strand_id
1 'polypeptide(L)'
;MPDARVIEWIRQKFVNIAQDLDERGRRRWAATEALSLGRGGITAVADATGISDQTIRNGILELNDPNSLPAGRQRRHGSGRKSRTSEQPGLVAALERLVEPDSRGDPQSPLRWTCKSTRALANALRADGFQVSYTKVGQLLRRSGFSLQSNR
;
A
#
# COMPACT_ATOMS: atom_id res chain seq x y z
N MET A 1 9.44 5.85 38.43
CA MET A 1 10.24 6.18 37.25
C MET A 1 11.02 4.93 36.86
N PRO A 2 11.17 4.61 35.57
CA PRO A 2 12.02 3.51 35.15
C PRO A 2 13.48 3.80 35.55
N ASP A 3 14.22 2.74 35.91
CA ASP A 3 15.62 2.84 36.29
C ASP A 3 16.47 3.27 35.08
N ALA A 4 17.33 4.27 35.21
CA ALA A 4 18.20 4.77 34.15
C ALA A 4 19.10 3.66 33.56
N ARG A 5 19.51 2.68 34.35
CA ARG A 5 20.28 1.52 33.90
C ARG A 5 19.48 0.63 32.95
N VAL A 6 18.19 0.45 33.24
CA VAL A 6 17.28 -0.34 32.37
C VAL A 6 17.07 0.37 31.04
N ILE A 7 16.88 1.71 31.05
CA ILE A 7 16.73 2.51 29.85
C ILE A 7 17.98 2.39 28.96
N GLU A 8 19.17 2.50 29.53
CA GLU A 8 20.42 2.41 28.79
C GLU A 8 20.63 1.01 28.20
N TRP A 9 20.33 -0.03 28.98
CA TRP A 9 20.39 -1.42 28.48
C TRP A 9 19.43 -1.69 27.29
N ILE A 10 18.21 -1.18 27.37
CA ILE A 10 17.25 -1.27 26.25
C ILE A 10 17.77 -0.51 25.03
N ARG A 11 18.32 0.68 25.23
CA ARG A 11 18.91 1.49 24.17
C ARG A 11 20.01 0.75 23.41
N GLN A 12 20.94 0.13 24.14
CA GLN A 12 22.01 -0.65 23.53
C GLN A 12 21.48 -1.85 22.73
N LYS A 13 20.51 -2.58 23.28
CA LYS A 13 19.84 -3.68 22.57
C LYS A 13 19.19 -3.20 21.27
N PHE A 14 18.49 -2.06 21.33
CA PHE A 14 17.80 -1.52 20.18
C PHE A 14 18.77 -1.05 19.09
N VAL A 15 19.84 -0.35 19.45
CA VAL A 15 20.86 0.12 18.50
C VAL A 15 21.46 -1.07 17.72
N ASN A 16 21.70 -2.18 18.39
CA ASN A 16 22.31 -3.36 17.75
C ASN A 16 21.41 -4.05 16.73
N ILE A 17 20.08 -3.94 16.87
CA ILE A 17 19.14 -4.67 16.02
C ILE A 17 18.30 -3.76 15.10
N ALA A 18 18.27 -2.44 15.37
CA ALA A 18 17.37 -1.51 14.68
C ALA A 18 17.57 -1.44 13.17
N GLN A 19 18.78 -1.70 12.67
CA GLN A 19 19.08 -1.67 11.24
C GLN A 19 18.48 -2.88 10.50
N ASP A 20 18.35 -4.00 11.18
CA ASP A 20 17.81 -5.25 10.62
C ASP A 20 16.28 -5.32 10.69
N LEU A 21 15.66 -4.39 11.43
CA LEU A 21 14.22 -4.35 11.63
C LEU A 21 13.55 -3.33 10.71
N ASP A 22 12.51 -3.78 10.00
CA ASP A 22 11.56 -2.88 9.35
C ASP A 22 10.66 -2.15 10.38
N GLU A 23 9.80 -1.24 9.92
CA GLU A 23 8.90 -0.46 10.79
C GLU A 23 8.03 -1.35 11.68
N ARG A 24 7.50 -2.45 11.14
CA ARG A 24 6.70 -3.41 11.90
C ARG A 24 7.55 -4.17 12.90
N GLY A 25 8.73 -4.59 12.50
CA GLY A 25 9.71 -5.27 13.36
C GLY A 25 10.10 -4.42 14.56
N ARG A 26 10.43 -3.14 14.34
CA ARG A 26 10.74 -2.18 15.41
C ARG A 26 9.58 -2.01 16.39
N ARG A 27 8.35 -1.85 15.87
CA ARG A 27 7.14 -1.75 16.70
C ARG A 27 6.91 -3.00 17.55
N ARG A 28 7.02 -4.19 16.96
CA ARG A 28 6.83 -5.46 17.67
C ARG A 28 7.91 -5.72 18.69
N TRP A 29 9.17 -5.43 18.35
CA TRP A 29 10.27 -5.55 19.27
C TRP A 29 10.08 -4.64 20.50
N ALA A 30 9.76 -3.36 20.27
CA ALA A 30 9.48 -2.42 21.34
C ALA A 30 8.29 -2.85 22.22
N ALA A 31 7.25 -3.40 21.64
CA ALA A 31 6.11 -3.95 22.36
C ALA A 31 6.50 -5.15 23.23
N THR A 32 7.34 -6.05 22.73
CA THR A 32 7.85 -7.22 23.49
C THR A 32 8.68 -6.79 24.67
N GLU A 33 9.60 -5.83 24.49
CA GLU A 33 10.41 -5.29 25.61
C GLU A 33 9.52 -4.59 26.64
N ALA A 34 8.52 -3.81 26.21
CA ALA A 34 7.61 -3.12 27.11
C ALA A 34 6.76 -4.10 27.96
N LEU A 35 6.30 -5.19 27.34
CA LEU A 35 5.56 -6.25 28.05
C LEU A 35 6.44 -6.98 29.08
N SER A 36 7.69 -7.28 28.74
CA SER A 36 8.60 -7.98 29.63
C SER A 36 8.99 -7.15 30.88
N LEU A 37 9.01 -5.84 30.76
CA LEU A 37 9.25 -4.92 31.89
C LEU A 37 8.01 -4.71 32.76
N GLY A 38 6.82 -4.95 32.24
CA GLY A 38 5.58 -4.73 32.96
C GLY A 38 5.28 -3.24 33.23
N ARG A 39 4.98 -2.92 34.49
CA ARG A 39 4.58 -1.55 34.87
C ARG A 39 5.68 -0.53 34.57
N GLY A 40 5.37 0.48 33.75
CA GLY A 40 6.33 1.51 33.33
C GLY A 40 7.18 1.12 32.12
N GLY A 41 7.02 -0.10 31.58
CA GLY A 41 7.80 -0.59 30.45
C GLY A 41 7.60 0.23 29.17
N ILE A 42 6.39 0.69 28.90
CA ILE A 42 6.12 1.54 27.71
C ILE A 42 6.96 2.82 27.76
N THR A 43 6.95 3.52 28.90
CA THR A 43 7.73 4.74 29.08
C THR A 43 9.22 4.46 28.98
N ALA A 44 9.71 3.40 29.65
CA ALA A 44 11.13 3.03 29.58
C ALA A 44 11.60 2.74 28.16
N VAL A 45 10.81 2.01 27.38
CA VAL A 45 11.13 1.69 25.97
C VAL A 45 11.01 2.93 25.09
N ALA A 46 10.03 3.80 25.29
CA ALA A 46 9.90 5.05 24.55
C ALA A 46 11.12 5.95 24.78
N ASP A 47 11.56 6.13 26.04
CA ASP A 47 12.74 6.92 26.41
C ASP A 47 14.05 6.32 25.85
N ALA A 48 14.12 5.00 25.78
CA ALA A 48 15.29 4.30 25.27
C ALA A 48 15.43 4.35 23.75
N THR A 49 14.30 4.24 23.01
CA THR A 49 14.29 3.98 21.57
C THR A 49 13.82 5.17 20.73
N GLY A 50 13.14 6.15 21.34
CA GLY A 50 12.47 7.24 20.63
C GLY A 50 11.17 6.82 19.92
N ILE A 51 10.71 5.58 20.10
CA ILE A 51 9.44 5.11 19.57
C ILE A 51 8.31 5.63 20.45
N SER A 52 7.27 6.25 19.85
CA SER A 52 6.17 6.82 20.62
C SER A 52 5.39 5.76 21.41
N ASP A 53 4.88 6.14 22.58
CA ASP A 53 4.02 5.31 23.43
C ASP A 53 2.85 4.70 22.64
N GLN A 54 2.24 5.49 21.74
CA GLN A 54 1.13 5.02 20.91
C GLN A 54 1.57 3.91 19.97
N THR A 55 2.76 4.02 19.39
CA THR A 55 3.31 2.99 18.50
C THR A 55 3.59 1.71 19.27
N ILE A 56 4.12 1.82 20.51
CA ILE A 56 4.37 0.66 21.38
C ILE A 56 3.04 -0.01 21.77
N ARG A 57 2.02 0.77 22.16
CA ARG A 57 0.68 0.25 22.47
C ARG A 57 0.05 -0.48 21.28
N ASN A 58 0.16 0.09 20.07
CA ASN A 58 -0.29 -0.55 18.85
C ASN A 58 0.45 -1.87 18.59
N GLY A 59 1.74 -1.93 18.89
CA GLY A 59 2.52 -3.16 18.84
C GLY A 59 2.04 -4.22 19.82
N ILE A 60 1.69 -3.84 21.05
CA ILE A 60 1.13 -4.75 22.06
C ILE A 60 -0.22 -5.31 21.59
N LEU A 61 -1.09 -4.48 21.03
CA LEU A 61 -2.36 -4.94 20.45
C LEU A 61 -2.12 -5.91 19.28
N GLU A 62 -1.12 -5.62 18.44
CA GLU A 62 -0.76 -6.51 17.32
C GLU A 62 -0.20 -7.86 17.77
N LEU A 63 0.58 -7.89 18.85
CA LEU A 63 1.12 -9.14 19.43
C LEU A 63 0.01 -10.04 19.97
N ASN A 64 -1.05 -9.44 20.52
CA ASN A 64 -2.20 -10.15 21.10
C ASN A 64 -3.31 -10.45 20.06
N ASP A 65 -3.19 -9.98 18.82
CA ASP A 65 -4.17 -10.24 17.75
C ASP A 65 -3.95 -11.64 17.14
N PRO A 66 -4.88 -12.59 17.31
CA PRO A 66 -4.76 -13.93 16.71
C PRO A 66 -4.75 -13.87 15.16
N ASN A 67 -5.30 -12.79 14.58
CA ASN A 67 -5.29 -12.53 13.14
C ASN A 67 -4.15 -11.58 12.74
N SER A 68 -3.04 -11.58 13.49
CA SER A 68 -1.89 -10.76 13.16
C SER A 68 -1.36 -11.10 11.76
N LEU A 69 -0.79 -10.10 11.09
CA LEU A 69 -0.27 -10.27 9.73
C LEU A 69 0.83 -11.32 9.68
N PRO A 70 0.90 -12.12 8.61
CA PRO A 70 2.00 -13.06 8.37
C PRO A 70 3.36 -12.37 8.40
N ALA A 71 4.41 -13.12 8.68
CA ALA A 71 5.78 -12.63 8.64
C ALA A 71 6.10 -12.02 7.26
N GLY A 72 6.84 -10.91 7.25
CA GLY A 72 7.20 -10.17 6.04
C GLY A 72 6.12 -9.23 5.49
N ARG A 73 4.93 -9.19 6.08
CA ARG A 73 3.85 -8.31 5.65
C ARG A 73 3.68 -7.14 6.62
N GLN A 74 3.78 -5.91 6.11
CA GLN A 74 3.70 -4.70 6.94
C GLN A 74 2.27 -4.17 7.10
N ARG A 75 1.36 -4.44 6.15
CA ARG A 75 0.00 -3.87 6.12
C ARG A 75 -1.06 -4.93 5.79
N ARG A 76 -2.26 -4.72 6.32
CA ARG A 76 -3.42 -5.56 5.97
C ARG A 76 -3.77 -5.41 4.48
N HIS A 77 -4.33 -6.47 3.90
CA HIS A 77 -4.83 -6.41 2.52
C HIS A 77 -5.88 -5.30 2.40
N GLY A 78 -5.78 -4.45 1.36
CA GLY A 78 -6.72 -3.36 1.14
C GLY A 78 -6.45 -2.07 1.94
N SER A 79 -5.45 -2.03 2.84
CA SER A 79 -5.09 -0.81 3.60
C SER A 79 -4.25 0.20 2.81
N GLY A 80 -3.94 -0.09 1.55
CA GLY A 80 -3.28 0.85 0.64
C GLY A 80 -4.26 1.87 0.05
N ARG A 81 -3.73 2.82 -0.74
CA ARG A 81 -4.55 3.76 -1.51
C ARG A 81 -5.51 2.98 -2.42
N LYS A 82 -6.78 3.27 -2.30
CA LYS A 82 -7.82 2.67 -3.15
C LYS A 82 -7.53 2.93 -4.62
N SER A 83 -7.81 1.96 -5.47
CA SER A 83 -7.62 2.14 -6.91
C SER A 83 -8.71 3.05 -7.48
N ARG A 84 -8.39 3.81 -8.53
CA ARG A 84 -9.39 4.65 -9.21
C ARG A 84 -10.59 3.85 -9.74
N THR A 85 -10.38 2.60 -10.10
CA THR A 85 -11.48 1.71 -10.54
C THR A 85 -12.41 1.31 -9.41
N SER A 86 -11.92 1.23 -8.16
CA SER A 86 -12.77 0.98 -6.99
C SER A 86 -13.45 2.26 -6.46
N GLU A 87 -12.82 3.43 -6.69
CA GLU A 87 -13.41 4.73 -6.32
C GLU A 87 -14.46 5.22 -7.33
N GLN A 88 -14.37 4.78 -8.59
CA GLN A 88 -15.25 5.20 -9.68
C GLN A 88 -15.82 3.95 -10.37
N PRO A 89 -16.89 3.35 -9.78
CA PRO A 89 -17.60 2.24 -10.39
C PRO A 89 -18.14 2.68 -11.77
N GLY A 90 -17.99 1.83 -12.78
CA GLY A 90 -18.37 2.13 -14.15
C GLY A 90 -17.27 2.72 -15.04
N LEU A 91 -16.14 3.17 -14.49
CA LEU A 91 -15.03 3.70 -15.28
C LEU A 91 -14.54 2.71 -16.37
N VAL A 92 -14.42 1.44 -16.02
CA VAL A 92 -13.96 0.40 -16.96
C VAL A 92 -14.99 0.20 -18.07
N ALA A 93 -16.27 0.06 -17.70
CA ALA A 93 -17.35 -0.10 -18.67
C ALA A 93 -17.52 1.13 -19.60
N ALA A 94 -17.31 2.34 -19.07
CA ALA A 94 -17.32 3.56 -19.88
C ALA A 94 -16.15 3.58 -20.87
N LEU A 95 -14.96 3.17 -20.43
CA LEU A 95 -13.80 3.05 -21.31
C LEU A 95 -14.04 2.01 -22.42
N GLU A 96 -14.58 0.84 -22.10
CA GLU A 96 -14.92 -0.21 -23.06
C GLU A 96 -15.90 0.29 -24.11
N ARG A 97 -16.97 0.96 -23.72
CA ARG A 97 -17.94 1.59 -24.66
C ARG A 97 -17.29 2.60 -25.60
N LEU A 98 -16.31 3.38 -25.13
CA LEU A 98 -15.61 4.36 -25.97
C LEU A 98 -14.64 3.71 -26.96
N VAL A 99 -14.16 2.53 -26.68
CA VAL A 99 -13.14 1.83 -27.48
C VAL A 99 -13.76 0.83 -28.43
N GLU A 100 -14.90 0.21 -28.08
CA GLU A 100 -15.54 -0.87 -28.81
C GLU A 100 -15.87 -0.52 -30.30
N PRO A 101 -16.41 0.67 -30.60
CA PRO A 101 -16.71 1.03 -31.99
C PRO A 101 -15.49 1.13 -32.91
N ASP A 102 -14.32 1.46 -32.33
CA ASP A 102 -13.07 1.65 -33.06
C ASP A 102 -12.04 0.54 -32.75
N SER A 103 -12.48 -0.52 -32.08
CA SER A 103 -11.58 -1.64 -31.77
C SER A 103 -11.42 -2.53 -32.98
N ARG A 104 -10.18 -2.81 -33.33
CA ARG A 104 -9.84 -3.81 -34.37
C ARG A 104 -9.10 -4.96 -33.68
N GLY A 105 -9.40 -6.16 -34.08
CA GLY A 105 -8.74 -7.38 -33.61
C GLY A 105 -8.28 -8.20 -34.80
N ASP A 106 -7.23 -8.95 -34.61
CA ASP A 106 -6.83 -10.00 -35.54
C ASP A 106 -7.65 -11.25 -35.21
N PRO A 107 -8.35 -11.87 -36.17
CA PRO A 107 -9.10 -13.09 -35.95
C PRO A 107 -8.26 -14.26 -35.42
N GLN A 108 -6.96 -14.23 -35.66
CA GLN A 108 -6.00 -15.26 -35.26
C GLN A 108 -5.17 -14.90 -34.03
N SER A 109 -5.35 -13.71 -33.42
CA SER A 109 -4.58 -13.23 -32.30
C SER A 109 -5.49 -12.59 -31.24
N PRO A 110 -5.25 -12.83 -29.94
CA PRO A 110 -6.00 -12.15 -28.87
C PRO A 110 -5.68 -10.65 -28.75
N LEU A 111 -4.84 -10.10 -29.62
CA LEU A 111 -4.45 -8.69 -29.60
C LEU A 111 -5.57 -7.80 -30.16
N ARG A 112 -5.99 -6.84 -29.36
CA ARG A 112 -6.95 -5.79 -29.73
C ARG A 112 -6.24 -4.44 -29.72
N TRP A 113 -6.58 -3.55 -30.65
CA TRP A 113 -6.09 -2.17 -30.70
C TRP A 113 -7.21 -1.19 -31.02
N THR A 114 -7.00 0.06 -30.68
CA THR A 114 -7.91 1.15 -30.96
C THR A 114 -7.18 2.28 -31.65
N CYS A 115 -7.87 2.98 -32.57
CA CYS A 115 -7.35 4.16 -33.24
C CYS A 115 -7.37 5.41 -32.37
N LYS A 116 -8.08 5.39 -31.20
CA LYS A 116 -8.14 6.53 -30.29
C LYS A 116 -6.90 6.62 -29.42
N SER A 117 -6.35 7.81 -29.28
CA SER A 117 -5.24 8.04 -28.37
C SER A 117 -5.69 7.96 -26.91
N THR A 118 -4.80 7.54 -26.01
CA THR A 118 -5.09 7.50 -24.55
C THR A 118 -5.47 8.87 -24.00
N ARG A 119 -4.99 9.97 -24.62
CA ARG A 119 -5.37 11.35 -24.24
C ARG A 119 -6.80 11.65 -24.67
N ALA A 120 -7.19 11.30 -25.89
CA ALA A 120 -8.57 11.49 -26.38
C ALA A 120 -9.56 10.71 -25.52
N LEU A 121 -9.26 9.44 -25.21
CA LEU A 121 -10.07 8.62 -24.32
C LEU A 121 -10.16 9.20 -22.89
N ALA A 122 -9.05 9.71 -22.35
CA ALA A 122 -9.07 10.36 -21.03
C ALA A 122 -9.92 11.63 -21.02
N ASN A 123 -9.92 12.41 -22.11
CA ASN A 123 -10.75 13.61 -22.21
C ASN A 123 -12.23 13.26 -22.34
N ALA A 124 -12.58 12.24 -23.13
CA ALA A 124 -13.95 11.75 -23.24
C ALA A 124 -14.47 11.24 -21.89
N LEU A 125 -13.69 10.42 -21.19
CA LEU A 125 -14.06 9.94 -19.83
C LEU A 125 -14.22 11.08 -18.82
N ARG A 126 -13.43 12.16 -18.95
CA ARG A 126 -13.60 13.34 -18.07
C ARG A 126 -14.88 14.10 -18.40
N ALA A 127 -15.25 14.20 -19.68
CA ALA A 127 -16.53 14.76 -20.07
C ALA A 127 -17.72 13.94 -19.53
N ASP A 128 -17.57 12.64 -19.39
CA ASP A 128 -18.53 11.73 -18.75
C ASP A 128 -18.47 11.76 -17.20
N GLY A 129 -17.67 12.66 -16.60
CA GLY A 129 -17.58 12.86 -15.16
C GLY A 129 -16.53 12.01 -14.44
N PHE A 130 -15.76 11.17 -15.12
CA PHE A 130 -14.71 10.36 -14.52
C PHE A 130 -13.40 11.14 -14.33
N GLN A 131 -12.81 11.05 -13.13
CA GLN A 131 -11.48 11.63 -12.88
C GLN A 131 -10.39 10.63 -13.22
N VAL A 132 -9.86 10.68 -14.43
CA VAL A 132 -8.84 9.75 -14.91
C VAL A 132 -7.73 10.45 -15.69
N SER A 133 -6.48 9.98 -15.51
CA SER A 133 -5.34 10.42 -16.31
C SER A 133 -5.16 9.52 -17.55
N TYR A 134 -4.53 10.07 -18.60
CA TYR A 134 -4.20 9.29 -19.81
C TYR A 134 -3.28 8.08 -19.51
N THR A 135 -2.38 8.23 -18.52
CA THR A 135 -1.54 7.10 -18.07
C THR A 135 -2.38 5.98 -17.48
N LYS A 136 -3.41 6.33 -16.67
CA LYS A 136 -4.33 5.34 -16.09
C LYS A 136 -5.18 4.68 -17.17
N VAL A 137 -5.66 5.43 -18.15
CA VAL A 137 -6.37 4.88 -19.32
C VAL A 137 -5.50 3.85 -20.03
N GLY A 138 -4.22 4.16 -20.30
CA GLY A 138 -3.28 3.22 -20.90
C GLY A 138 -3.09 1.94 -20.07
N GLN A 139 -3.04 2.04 -18.73
CA GLN A 139 -2.98 0.88 -17.85
C GLN A 139 -4.26 0.02 -17.91
N LEU A 140 -5.43 0.66 -17.97
CA LEU A 140 -6.72 -0.04 -18.08
C LEU A 140 -6.83 -0.76 -19.41
N LEU A 141 -6.49 -0.10 -20.53
CA LEU A 141 -6.49 -0.71 -21.86
C LEU A 141 -5.61 -1.96 -21.91
N ARG A 142 -4.38 -1.90 -21.38
CA ARG A 142 -3.50 -3.08 -21.31
C ARG A 142 -4.11 -4.23 -20.50
N ARG A 143 -4.81 -3.92 -19.39
CA ARG A 143 -5.51 -4.93 -18.59
C ARG A 143 -6.70 -5.56 -19.32
N SER A 144 -7.37 -4.79 -20.18
CA SER A 144 -8.46 -5.27 -21.05
C SER A 144 -7.94 -5.91 -22.36
N GLY A 145 -6.64 -6.20 -22.46
CA GLY A 145 -6.05 -6.91 -23.60
C GLY A 145 -5.74 -6.02 -24.82
N PHE A 146 -5.76 -4.69 -24.67
CA PHE A 146 -5.40 -3.78 -25.77
C PHE A 146 -3.89 -3.56 -25.84
N SER A 147 -3.34 -3.68 -27.05
CA SER A 147 -1.97 -3.24 -27.35
C SER A 147 -1.97 -1.73 -27.58
N LEU A 148 -1.01 -1.03 -26.97
CA LEU A 148 -0.79 0.39 -27.21
C LEU A 148 0.34 0.53 -28.23
N GLN A 149 0.00 0.90 -29.44
CA GLN A 149 1.00 1.19 -30.49
C GLN A 149 1.36 2.68 -30.44
N SER A 150 2.65 2.97 -30.58
CA SER A 150 3.13 4.32 -30.78
C SER A 150 2.91 4.69 -32.24
N ASN A 151 2.19 5.80 -32.52
CA ASN A 151 2.23 6.39 -33.84
C ASN A 151 3.65 6.86 -34.12
N ARG A 152 4.28 6.25 -35.09
CA ARG A 152 5.54 6.75 -35.67
C ARG A 152 5.22 7.88 -36.66
#